data_64631b4d75b1a97bf17076ac32f866fc
#
_entry.id   64631b4d75b1a97bf17076ac32f866fc
#
_cell.length_a   1.000
_cell.length_b   1.000
_cell.length_c   1.000
_cell.angle_alpha   90.00
_cell.angle_beta   90.00
_cell.angle_gamma   90.00
#
_symmetry.space_group_name_H-M   'P 1'
#
loop_
_entity.id
_entity.type
_entity.pdbx_description
1 polymer ?
#
loop_
_entity_poly.entity_id
_entity_poly.type
_entity_poly.pdbx_seq_one_letter_code
_entity_poly.pdbx_strand_id
1 'polypeptide(L)'
;MKKPLEMAHDFLAQVITREDIVVDATMGNGYDTLFLATLAKQVYAFDIQEQALEKTRQRIQEAGFTNVELILQGHETVDQYVSDVKAAIFNLGYLPSADKSIITQPQTTIEALDKLCQMLVKGGRIAIMIYYGHEGGDIERDAVMDYVSQLPQQEYTATIYRTLNQINNPPFLVMIEKLER
;
A
#
# COMPACT_ATOMS: atom_id res chain seq x y z
N MET A 1 -14.09 14.64 -10.21
CA MET A 1 -13.07 14.51 -9.16
C MET A 1 -12.81 13.04 -8.90
N LYS A 2 -11.55 12.62 -8.83
CA LYS A 2 -11.18 11.21 -8.67
C LYS A 2 -11.48 10.71 -7.27
N LYS A 3 -11.88 9.44 -7.19
CA LYS A 3 -12.00 8.75 -5.89
C LYS A 3 -10.61 8.53 -5.30
N PRO A 4 -10.49 8.37 -3.97
CA PRO A 4 -9.18 8.20 -3.33
C PRO A 4 -8.32 7.09 -3.94
N LEU A 5 -8.87 5.93 -4.24
CA LEU A 5 -8.10 4.83 -4.83
C LEU A 5 -7.60 5.16 -6.24
N GLU A 6 -8.41 5.83 -7.04
CA GLU A 6 -8.00 6.29 -8.38
C GLU A 6 -6.85 7.31 -8.26
N MET A 7 -6.94 8.20 -7.27
CA MET A 7 -5.87 9.16 -6.98
C MET A 7 -4.59 8.46 -6.52
N ALA A 8 -4.71 7.40 -5.71
CA ALA A 8 -3.57 6.60 -5.29
C ALA A 8 -2.83 6.00 -6.51
N HIS A 9 -3.59 5.40 -7.43
CA HIS A 9 -3.02 4.83 -8.66
C HIS A 9 -2.33 5.90 -9.51
N ASP A 10 -2.97 7.05 -9.71
CA ASP A 10 -2.36 8.15 -10.47
C ASP A 10 -1.08 8.67 -9.83
N PHE A 11 -1.10 8.82 -8.52
CA PHE A 11 0.06 9.29 -7.75
C PHE A 11 1.27 8.39 -7.94
N LEU A 12 1.06 7.08 -7.87
CA LEU A 12 2.14 6.11 -8.05
C LEU A 12 2.55 5.99 -9.52
N ALA A 13 1.60 5.99 -10.45
CA ALA A 13 1.89 5.85 -11.89
C ALA A 13 2.78 6.97 -12.43
N GLN A 14 2.76 8.15 -11.81
CA GLN A 14 3.57 9.27 -12.24
C GLN A 14 5.08 9.02 -12.13
N VAL A 15 5.51 8.11 -11.26
CA VAL A 15 6.94 7.90 -10.99
C VAL A 15 7.44 6.49 -11.31
N ILE A 16 6.56 5.49 -11.45
CA ILE A 16 6.95 4.11 -11.71
C ILE A 16 7.36 3.95 -13.18
N THR A 17 8.48 3.27 -13.40
CA THR A 17 8.96 2.89 -14.73
C THR A 17 9.19 1.38 -14.81
N ARG A 18 9.46 0.85 -16.00
CA ARG A 18 9.78 -0.56 -16.25
C ARG A 18 11.12 -1.00 -15.67
N GLU A 19 11.85 -0.11 -15.03
CA GLU A 19 13.10 -0.44 -14.35
C GLU A 19 12.94 -0.56 -12.84
N ASP A 20 11.75 -0.24 -12.32
CA ASP A 20 11.51 -0.07 -10.90
C ASP A 20 10.97 -1.33 -10.21
N ILE A 21 11.35 -1.48 -8.94
CA ILE A 21 10.80 -2.46 -8.01
C ILE A 21 9.75 -1.75 -7.15
N VAL A 22 8.59 -2.37 -7.02
CA VAL A 22 7.46 -1.83 -6.25
C VAL A 22 6.87 -2.88 -5.32
N VAL A 23 6.17 -2.43 -4.31
CA VAL A 23 5.58 -3.29 -3.27
C VAL A 23 4.08 -3.05 -3.14
N ASP A 24 3.31 -4.13 -3.15
CA ASP A 24 1.93 -4.14 -2.69
C ASP A 24 1.90 -4.75 -1.29
N ALA A 25 1.77 -3.91 -0.28
CA ALA A 25 1.87 -4.33 1.13
C ALA A 25 0.63 -5.10 1.61
N THR A 26 -0.46 -5.05 0.86
CA THR A 26 -1.76 -5.65 1.22
C THR A 26 -2.45 -6.14 -0.05
N MET A 27 -2.01 -7.28 -0.60
CA MET A 27 -2.47 -7.69 -1.94
C MET A 27 -3.98 -7.93 -2.05
N GLY A 28 -4.61 -8.43 -1.01
CA GLY A 28 -6.06 -8.63 -0.99
C GLY A 28 -6.59 -9.42 -2.19
N ASN A 29 -7.49 -8.82 -2.95
CA ASN A 29 -8.05 -9.43 -4.17
C ASN A 29 -7.17 -9.27 -5.41
N GLY A 30 -6.04 -8.58 -5.31
CA GLY A 30 -5.04 -8.48 -6.36
C GLY A 30 -5.22 -7.35 -7.38
N TYR A 31 -6.17 -6.45 -7.18
CA TYR A 31 -6.39 -5.34 -8.13
C TYR A 31 -5.22 -4.35 -8.16
N ASP A 32 -4.68 -3.99 -6.99
CA ASP A 32 -3.52 -3.10 -6.93
C ASP A 32 -2.26 -3.81 -7.40
N THR A 33 -2.11 -5.09 -7.08
CA THR A 33 -1.01 -5.91 -7.60
C THR A 33 -1.01 -5.92 -9.12
N LEU A 34 -2.18 -6.15 -9.73
CA LEU A 34 -2.34 -6.13 -11.19
C LEU A 34 -1.98 -4.76 -11.76
N PHE A 35 -2.47 -3.69 -11.17
CA PHE A 35 -2.15 -2.33 -11.58
C PHE A 35 -0.64 -2.07 -11.57
N LEU A 36 0.04 -2.42 -10.49
CA LEU A 36 1.48 -2.25 -10.36
C LEU A 36 2.25 -3.09 -11.38
N ALA A 37 1.78 -4.31 -11.66
CA ALA A 37 2.41 -5.20 -12.63
C ALA A 37 2.41 -4.62 -14.06
N THR A 38 1.43 -3.77 -14.40
CA THR A 38 1.39 -3.11 -15.70
C THR A 38 2.47 -2.04 -15.85
N LEU A 39 3.06 -1.55 -14.76
CA LEU A 39 3.95 -0.40 -14.75
C LEU A 39 5.40 -0.74 -14.40
N ALA A 40 5.61 -1.69 -13.51
CA ALA A 40 6.91 -1.93 -12.88
C ALA A 40 7.71 -3.06 -13.54
N LYS A 41 9.00 -3.12 -13.23
CA LYS A 41 9.84 -4.26 -13.56
C LYS A 41 9.44 -5.48 -12.74
N GLN A 42 9.26 -5.29 -11.43
CA GLN A 42 8.95 -6.36 -10.48
C GLN A 42 8.04 -5.85 -9.37
N VAL A 43 7.03 -6.63 -9.02
CA VAL A 43 6.11 -6.38 -7.90
C VAL A 43 6.32 -7.45 -6.85
N TYR A 44 6.48 -7.03 -5.59
CA TYR A 44 6.44 -7.92 -4.43
C TYR A 44 5.14 -7.65 -3.68
N ALA A 45 4.28 -8.65 -3.59
CA ALA A 45 2.95 -8.50 -2.99
C ALA A 45 2.80 -9.39 -1.76
N PHE A 46 2.32 -8.80 -0.67
CA PHE A 46 2.24 -9.43 0.66
C PHE A 46 0.79 -9.57 1.12
N ASP A 47 0.48 -10.67 1.74
CA ASP A 47 -0.73 -10.86 2.55
C ASP A 47 -0.54 -12.04 3.50
N ILE A 48 -1.24 -12.02 4.64
CA ILE A 48 -1.21 -13.12 5.61
C ILE A 48 -2.30 -14.16 5.34
N GLN A 49 -3.25 -13.84 4.46
CA GLN A 49 -4.39 -14.71 4.14
C GLN A 49 -4.13 -15.52 2.88
N GLU A 50 -4.25 -16.83 3.01
CA GLU A 50 -4.10 -17.74 1.87
C GLU A 50 -5.14 -17.46 0.79
N GLN A 51 -6.37 -17.09 1.17
CA GLN A 51 -7.43 -16.69 0.25
C GLN A 51 -7.02 -15.51 -0.64
N ALA A 52 -6.36 -14.50 -0.05
CA ALA A 52 -5.86 -13.34 -0.79
C ALA A 52 -4.80 -13.75 -1.80
N LEU A 53 -3.87 -14.61 -1.39
CA LEU A 53 -2.81 -15.10 -2.26
C LEU A 53 -3.38 -15.87 -3.45
N GLU A 54 -4.34 -16.75 -3.25
CA GLU A 54 -4.95 -17.54 -4.33
C GLU A 54 -5.73 -16.66 -5.31
N LYS A 55 -6.51 -15.71 -4.81
CA LYS A 55 -7.25 -14.77 -5.68
C LYS A 55 -6.30 -13.92 -6.52
N THR A 56 -5.25 -13.42 -5.90
CA THR A 56 -4.25 -12.60 -6.59
C THR A 56 -3.49 -13.43 -7.62
N ARG A 57 -3.08 -14.66 -7.26
CA ARG A 57 -2.41 -15.57 -8.20
C ARG A 57 -3.25 -15.79 -9.45
N GLN A 58 -4.53 -16.13 -9.27
CA GLN A 58 -5.43 -16.36 -10.39
C GLN A 58 -5.55 -15.11 -11.27
N ARG A 59 -5.71 -13.95 -10.68
CA ARG A 59 -5.82 -12.68 -11.42
C ARG A 59 -4.58 -12.37 -12.23
N ILE A 60 -3.41 -12.54 -11.65
CA ILE A 60 -2.12 -12.30 -12.32
C ILE A 60 -1.90 -13.30 -13.45
N GLN A 61 -2.20 -14.58 -13.24
CA GLN A 61 -2.08 -15.62 -14.26
C GLN A 61 -3.01 -15.38 -15.44
N GLU A 62 -4.27 -15.04 -15.20
CA GLU A 62 -5.24 -14.74 -16.25
C GLU A 62 -4.83 -13.52 -17.08
N ALA A 63 -4.19 -12.54 -16.46
CA ALA A 63 -3.67 -11.35 -17.15
C ALA A 63 -2.34 -11.59 -17.86
N GLY A 64 -1.68 -12.74 -17.62
CA GLY A 64 -0.45 -13.12 -18.30
C GLY A 64 0.81 -12.41 -17.78
N PHE A 65 0.79 -11.85 -16.57
CA PHE A 65 1.98 -11.21 -15.98
C PHE A 65 2.89 -12.24 -15.32
N THR A 66 4.21 -12.04 -15.50
CA THR A 66 5.26 -12.90 -14.93
C THR A 66 6.19 -12.13 -13.99
N ASN A 67 5.91 -10.85 -13.74
CA ASN A 67 6.75 -9.94 -12.96
C ASN A 67 6.22 -9.70 -11.53
N VAL A 68 5.52 -10.68 -10.96
CA VAL A 68 4.95 -10.57 -9.61
C VAL A 68 5.40 -11.74 -8.75
N GLU A 69 5.93 -11.45 -7.57
CA GLU A 69 6.19 -12.43 -6.52
C GLU A 69 5.15 -12.27 -5.42
N LEU A 70 4.40 -13.34 -5.15
CA LEU A 70 3.37 -13.38 -4.11
C LEU A 70 3.94 -14.00 -2.85
N ILE A 71 3.79 -13.30 -1.73
CA ILE A 71 4.41 -13.68 -0.45
C ILE A 71 3.32 -13.81 0.61
N LEU A 72 3.14 -15.03 1.11
CA LEU A 72 2.18 -15.33 2.19
C LEU A 72 2.83 -15.04 3.54
N GLN A 73 3.08 -13.78 3.79
CA GLN A 73 3.65 -13.26 5.04
C GLN A 73 3.13 -11.84 5.28
N GLY A 74 3.25 -11.37 6.50
CA GLY A 74 2.94 -9.99 6.83
C GLY A 74 3.91 -9.01 6.13
N HIS A 75 3.42 -7.84 5.83
CA HIS A 75 4.20 -6.80 5.13
C HIS A 75 5.39 -6.29 5.97
N GLU A 76 5.43 -6.53 7.26
CA GLU A 76 6.57 -6.19 8.13
C GLU A 76 7.84 -6.99 7.79
N THR A 77 7.71 -8.06 6.99
CA THR A 77 8.86 -8.86 6.53
C THR A 77 9.46 -8.33 5.22
N VAL A 78 9.04 -7.19 4.73
CA VAL A 78 9.41 -6.64 3.43
C VAL A 78 10.93 -6.54 3.24
N ASP A 79 11.68 -6.25 4.29
CA ASP A 79 13.14 -6.13 4.25
C ASP A 79 13.88 -7.45 4.00
N GLN A 80 13.18 -8.59 4.09
CA GLN A 80 13.74 -9.90 3.71
C GLN A 80 13.71 -10.12 2.20
N TYR A 81 13.01 -9.29 1.43
CA TYR A 81 12.78 -9.50 0.00
C TYR A 81 13.30 -8.37 -0.88
N VAL A 82 13.28 -7.13 -0.39
CA VAL A 82 13.66 -5.95 -1.17
C VAL A 82 14.53 -5.01 -0.32
N SER A 83 15.31 -4.17 -1.01
CA SER A 83 16.15 -3.14 -0.37
C SER A 83 15.88 -1.73 -0.90
N ASP A 84 15.63 -1.60 -2.19
CA ASP A 84 15.34 -0.32 -2.84
C ASP A 84 13.99 -0.40 -3.52
N VAL A 85 13.10 0.54 -3.20
CA VAL A 85 11.71 0.53 -3.65
C VAL A 85 11.36 1.89 -4.23
N LYS A 86 10.75 1.89 -5.42
CA LYS A 86 10.24 3.11 -6.05
C LYS A 86 8.88 3.50 -5.54
N ALA A 87 8.01 2.54 -5.31
CA ALA A 87 6.66 2.79 -4.88
C ALA A 87 6.10 1.64 -4.04
N ALA A 88 5.19 1.97 -3.14
CA ALA A 88 4.44 0.99 -2.37
C ALA A 88 2.99 1.44 -2.19
N ILE A 89 2.09 0.47 -2.03
CA ILE A 89 0.68 0.73 -1.74
C ILE A 89 0.22 -0.11 -0.55
N PHE A 90 -0.61 0.50 0.29
CA PHE A 90 -1.32 -0.14 1.39
C PHE A 90 -2.82 0.08 1.22
N ASN A 91 -3.61 -0.97 1.43
CA ASN A 91 -5.05 -0.88 1.67
C ASN A 91 -5.30 -1.41 3.07
N LEU A 92 -5.48 -0.51 4.05
CA LEU A 92 -5.60 -0.88 5.45
C LEU A 92 -7.06 -1.17 5.81
N GLY A 93 -7.27 -2.35 6.43
CA GLY A 93 -8.59 -2.82 6.81
C GLY A 93 -8.65 -4.34 6.78
N TYR A 94 -9.75 -4.89 6.26
CA TYR A 94 -9.94 -6.33 6.08
C TYR A 94 -10.27 -6.65 4.62
N LEU A 95 -9.97 -7.90 4.23
CA LEU A 95 -10.30 -8.38 2.88
C LEU A 95 -11.82 -8.48 2.71
N PRO A 96 -12.42 -7.83 1.70
CA PRO A 96 -13.85 -7.97 1.43
C PRO A 96 -14.25 -9.43 1.23
N SER A 97 -15.38 -9.84 1.84
CA SER A 97 -15.92 -11.21 1.77
C SER A 97 -15.06 -12.28 2.48
N ALA A 98 -14.05 -11.87 3.24
CA ALA A 98 -13.25 -12.76 4.08
C ALA A 98 -13.65 -12.65 5.56
N ASP A 99 -12.91 -13.33 6.44
CA ASP A 99 -13.11 -13.24 7.87
C ASP A 99 -12.77 -11.83 8.36
N LYS A 100 -13.78 -11.10 8.83
CA LYS A 100 -13.62 -9.71 9.29
C LYS A 100 -12.86 -9.59 10.61
N SER A 101 -12.57 -10.71 11.29
CA SER A 101 -11.69 -10.70 12.45
C SER A 101 -10.21 -10.59 12.08
N ILE A 102 -9.88 -10.89 10.81
CA ILE A 102 -8.53 -10.80 10.27
C ILE A 102 -8.37 -9.44 9.59
N ILE A 103 -7.82 -8.49 10.34
CA ILE A 103 -7.57 -7.12 9.88
C ILE A 103 -6.08 -6.80 10.01
N THR A 104 -5.63 -5.77 9.30
CA THR A 104 -4.27 -5.25 9.49
C THR A 104 -4.12 -4.73 10.93
N GLN A 105 -2.92 -4.91 11.51
CA GLN A 105 -2.64 -4.53 12.89
C GLN A 105 -1.75 -3.28 12.92
N PRO A 106 -2.00 -2.34 13.86
CA PRO A 106 -1.22 -1.11 13.92
C PRO A 106 0.29 -1.33 14.01
N GLN A 107 0.74 -2.28 14.83
CA GLN A 107 2.17 -2.53 15.05
C GLN A 107 2.88 -3.01 13.78
N THR A 108 2.32 -4.00 13.09
CA THR A 108 2.92 -4.53 11.86
C THR A 108 2.82 -3.53 10.71
N THR A 109 1.75 -2.76 10.66
CA THR A 109 1.57 -1.70 9.66
C THR A 109 2.63 -0.61 9.83
N ILE A 110 2.86 -0.13 11.04
CA ILE A 110 3.87 0.90 11.31
C ILE A 110 5.27 0.37 11.04
N GLU A 111 5.57 -0.88 11.43
CA GLU A 111 6.86 -1.51 11.14
C GLU A 111 7.11 -1.58 9.63
N ALA A 112 6.13 -2.05 8.86
CA ALA A 112 6.23 -2.11 7.40
C ALA A 112 6.40 -0.72 6.79
N LEU A 113 5.63 0.25 7.24
CA LEU A 113 5.67 1.62 6.75
C LEU A 113 7.03 2.28 7.01
N ASP A 114 7.58 2.09 8.22
CA ASP A 114 8.89 2.59 8.58
C ASP A 114 9.99 2.00 7.69
N LYS A 115 9.98 0.68 7.49
CA LYS A 115 10.92 0.00 6.60
C LYS A 115 10.81 0.53 5.17
N LEU A 116 9.59 0.64 4.65
CA LEU A 116 9.36 1.12 3.28
C LEU A 116 9.78 2.58 3.10
N CYS A 117 9.51 3.46 4.06
CA CYS A 117 10.00 4.84 4.00
C CYS A 117 11.52 4.89 3.89
N GLN A 118 12.23 4.07 4.66
CA GLN A 118 13.69 3.99 4.60
C GLN A 118 14.20 3.40 3.28
N MET A 119 13.47 2.46 2.70
CA MET A 119 13.83 1.80 1.44
C MET A 119 13.49 2.62 0.20
N LEU A 120 12.63 3.64 0.32
CA LEU A 120 12.28 4.46 -0.83
C LEU A 120 13.52 5.08 -1.44
N VAL A 121 13.66 4.93 -2.75
CA VAL A 121 14.61 5.71 -3.51
C VAL A 121 14.17 7.18 -3.58
N LYS A 122 15.07 8.09 -3.89
CA LYS A 122 14.73 9.51 -4.05
C LYS A 122 13.64 9.66 -5.10
N GLY A 123 12.61 10.45 -4.80
CA GLY A 123 11.43 10.60 -5.65
C GLY A 123 10.43 9.45 -5.56
N GLY A 124 10.72 8.44 -4.73
CA GLY A 124 9.81 7.32 -4.51
C GLY A 124 8.56 7.74 -3.74
N ARG A 125 7.50 6.96 -3.88
CA ARG A 125 6.17 7.29 -3.36
C ARG A 125 5.47 6.13 -2.68
N ILE A 126 4.75 6.42 -1.60
CA ILE A 126 3.87 5.46 -0.90
C ILE A 126 2.46 6.02 -0.89
N ALA A 127 1.49 5.18 -1.26
CA ALA A 127 0.07 5.47 -1.16
C ALA A 127 -0.56 4.58 -0.09
N ILE A 128 -1.32 5.15 0.84
CA ILE A 128 -1.97 4.42 1.92
C ILE A 128 -3.45 4.75 1.90
N MET A 129 -4.27 3.76 1.50
CA MET A 129 -5.72 3.83 1.62
C MET A 129 -6.12 3.39 3.01
N ILE A 130 -6.88 4.23 3.70
CA ILE A 130 -7.33 3.97 5.07
C ILE A 130 -8.84 3.80 5.10
N TYR A 131 -9.27 2.57 5.47
CA TYR A 131 -10.66 2.19 5.69
C TYR A 131 -10.83 1.99 7.18
N TYR A 132 -11.60 2.86 7.85
CA TYR A 132 -11.65 2.90 9.32
C TYR A 132 -13.07 2.73 9.90
N GLY A 133 -14.06 2.41 9.07
CA GLY A 133 -15.44 2.24 9.51
C GLY A 133 -15.77 0.88 10.14
N HIS A 134 -14.76 0.10 10.56
CA HIS A 134 -14.89 -1.20 11.21
C HIS A 134 -14.23 -1.19 12.58
N GLU A 135 -14.50 -2.20 13.41
CA GLU A 135 -13.92 -2.33 14.74
C GLU A 135 -12.38 -2.36 14.66
N GLY A 136 -11.72 -1.50 15.43
CA GLY A 136 -10.27 -1.37 15.45
C GLY A 136 -9.68 -0.51 14.34
N GLY A 137 -10.50 -0.10 13.36
CA GLY A 137 -10.03 0.69 12.22
C GLY A 137 -9.58 2.10 12.59
N ASP A 138 -10.20 2.68 13.61
CA ASP A 138 -9.83 3.98 14.15
C ASP A 138 -8.45 3.95 14.85
N ILE A 139 -8.12 2.86 15.51
CA ILE A 139 -6.81 2.68 16.17
C ILE A 139 -5.70 2.63 15.13
N GLU A 140 -5.87 1.86 14.06
CA GLU A 140 -4.90 1.79 12.98
C GLU A 140 -4.78 3.12 12.23
N ARG A 141 -5.90 3.77 11.92
CA ARG A 141 -5.92 5.10 11.33
C ARG A 141 -5.10 6.09 12.14
N ASP A 142 -5.35 6.15 13.45
CA ASP A 142 -4.69 7.10 14.34
C ASP A 142 -3.19 6.81 14.45
N ALA A 143 -2.79 5.54 14.51
CA ALA A 143 -1.39 5.13 14.52
C ALA A 143 -0.66 5.54 13.24
N VAL A 144 -1.28 5.32 12.07
CA VAL A 144 -0.71 5.70 10.77
C VAL A 144 -0.60 7.23 10.66
N MET A 145 -1.66 7.95 11.01
CA MET A 145 -1.66 9.41 10.95
C MET A 145 -0.60 10.02 11.87
N ASP A 146 -0.45 9.47 13.07
CA ASP A 146 0.56 9.92 14.02
C ASP A 146 1.98 9.69 13.46
N TYR A 147 2.26 8.50 12.96
CA TYR A 147 3.55 8.18 12.34
C TYR A 147 3.88 9.11 11.16
N VAL A 148 2.94 9.25 10.23
CA VAL A 148 3.16 10.02 9.00
C VAL A 148 3.36 11.51 9.31
N SER A 149 2.63 12.04 10.29
CA SER A 149 2.75 13.44 10.70
C SER A 149 4.11 13.79 11.31
N GLN A 150 4.85 12.78 11.76
CA GLN A 150 6.18 12.96 12.36
C GLN A 150 7.33 12.70 11.40
N LEU A 151 7.06 12.37 10.14
CA LEU A 151 8.12 12.19 9.15
C LEU A 151 8.93 13.49 8.97
N PRO A 152 10.28 13.41 8.89
CA PRO A 152 11.11 14.61 8.71
C PRO A 152 10.75 15.35 7.42
N GLN A 153 10.32 16.61 7.56
CA GLN A 153 9.90 17.41 6.40
C GLN A 153 11.04 17.71 5.42
N GLN A 154 12.28 17.57 5.85
CA GLN A 154 13.44 17.73 4.98
C GLN A 154 13.62 16.55 4.02
N GLU A 155 13.07 15.38 4.38
CA GLU A 155 13.22 14.13 3.63
C GLU A 155 11.92 13.69 2.94
N TYR A 156 10.77 14.02 3.52
CA TYR A 156 9.47 13.56 3.04
C TYR A 156 8.45 14.68 2.96
N THR A 157 7.56 14.57 1.98
CA THR A 157 6.29 15.28 1.96
C THR A 157 5.16 14.29 2.15
N ALA A 158 4.25 14.57 3.06
CA ALA A 158 3.08 13.74 3.31
C ALA A 158 1.81 14.59 3.15
N THR A 159 0.84 14.06 2.42
CA THR A 159 -0.39 14.77 2.07
C THR A 159 -1.59 13.84 2.25
N ILE A 160 -2.72 14.40 2.61
CA ILE A 160 -3.98 13.69 2.72
C ILE A 160 -4.93 14.09 1.59
N TYR A 161 -5.63 13.12 1.01
CA TYR A 161 -6.69 13.33 0.04
C TYR A 161 -7.96 12.72 0.58
N ARG A 162 -8.93 13.56 0.93
CA ARG A 162 -10.15 13.16 1.64
C ARG A 162 -11.34 13.98 1.20
N THR A 163 -12.51 13.35 1.04
CA THR A 163 -13.77 14.04 0.80
C THR A 163 -14.30 14.61 2.13
N LEU A 164 -14.63 15.90 2.14
CA LEU A 164 -15.01 16.61 3.37
C LEU A 164 -16.48 16.46 3.73
N ASN A 165 -17.35 16.37 2.73
CA ASN A 165 -18.82 16.45 2.90
C ASN A 165 -19.53 15.09 2.72
N GLN A 166 -18.79 14.00 2.67
CA GLN A 166 -19.39 12.66 2.60
C GLN A 166 -19.77 12.19 4.00
N ILE A 167 -20.96 11.60 4.11
CA ILE A 167 -21.46 11.07 5.38
C ILE A 167 -20.81 9.74 5.72
N ASN A 168 -20.97 9.28 6.96
CA ASN A 168 -20.36 8.07 7.53
C ASN A 168 -18.84 8.19 7.61
N ASN A 169 -18.13 7.06 7.44
CA ASN A 169 -16.69 6.98 7.54
C ASN A 169 -16.07 6.71 6.16
N PRO A 170 -16.02 7.73 5.27
CA PRO A 170 -15.45 7.51 3.94
C PRO A 170 -13.96 7.19 4.04
N PRO A 171 -13.46 6.24 3.23
CA PRO A 171 -12.03 5.99 3.16
C PRO A 171 -11.30 7.23 2.65
N PHE A 172 -10.05 7.37 3.04
CA PHE A 172 -9.21 8.46 2.56
C PHE A 172 -7.80 7.97 2.22
N LEU A 173 -7.06 8.78 1.50
CA LEU A 173 -5.73 8.47 1.01
C LEU A 173 -4.67 9.33 1.70
N VAL A 174 -3.61 8.68 2.17
CA VAL A 174 -2.37 9.34 2.58
C VAL A 174 -1.32 9.10 1.50
N MET A 175 -0.66 10.17 1.06
CA MET A 175 0.37 10.14 0.02
C MET A 175 1.70 10.60 0.63
N ILE A 176 2.75 9.79 0.46
CA ILE A 176 4.10 10.10 0.94
C ILE A 176 5.03 10.13 -0.26
N GLU A 177 5.85 11.15 -0.34
CA GLU A 177 6.92 11.24 -1.35
C GLU A 177 8.25 11.49 -0.65
N LYS A 178 9.26 10.71 -1.03
CA LYS A 178 10.64 10.96 -0.58
C LYS A 178 11.26 12.01 -1.49
N LEU A 179 11.72 13.10 -0.90
CA LEU A 179 12.28 14.23 -1.64
C LEU A 179 13.63 13.88 -2.28
N GLU A 180 13.95 14.53 -3.39
CA GLU A 180 15.19 14.30 -4.15
C GLU A 180 16.41 15.05 -3.60
N ARG A 181 16.31 15.60 -2.39
CA ARG A 181 17.37 16.42 -1.76
C ARG A 181 18.47 15.58 -1.13
#